data_ebc198a6091d09981b70d423a7c0775f
#
_entry.id   ebc198a6091d09981b70d423a7c0775f
#
_cell.length_a   1.000
_cell.length_b   1.000
_cell.length_c   1.000
_cell.angle_alpha   90.00
_cell.angle_beta   90.00
_cell.angle_gamma   90.00
#
_symmetry.space_group_name_H-M   'P 1'
#
loop_
_entity.id
_entity.type
_entity.pdbx_description
1 polymer ?
#
loop_
_entity_poly.entity_id
_entity_poly.type
_entity_poly.pdbx_seq_one_letter_code
_entity_poly.pdbx_strand_id
1 'polypeptide(L)'
;YLKVKPGMEKAAAFLESRRYGAILGATSEFNKMEGLTVNKKAKKAYMAISYQNSAMLKESGAVQDDIQLPKLESGVTYQLNLGSHQKDQANGKINSRYVPASMEGLLIGQDLEKADAYGNTADPNKIANPDNLTYSNDLNTLFIGEDSSLHTNNFVWAYNVKTKKLSRILSVPVGAEAT
;
A
#
# COMPACT_ATOMS: atom_id res chain seq x y z
N TYR A 1 0.65 -28.37 12.38
CA TYR A 1 1.46 -27.46 11.57
C TYR A 1 1.54 -27.98 10.14
N LEU A 2 1.19 -27.12 9.17
CA LEU A 2 1.37 -27.42 7.75
C LEU A 2 2.85 -27.39 7.39
N LYS A 3 3.28 -28.35 6.56
CA LYS A 3 4.64 -28.39 6.00
C LYS A 3 4.57 -28.71 4.52
N VAL A 4 5.46 -28.12 3.74
CA VAL A 4 5.62 -28.48 2.34
C VAL A 4 6.34 -29.83 2.26
N LYS A 5 5.87 -30.73 1.40
CA LYS A 5 6.56 -31.99 1.14
C LYS A 5 7.94 -31.69 0.55
N PRO A 6 9.01 -32.32 1.04
CA PRO A 6 10.35 -32.11 0.50
C PRO A 6 10.43 -32.26 -1.02
N GLY A 7 11.07 -31.32 -1.69
CA GLY A 7 11.18 -31.24 -3.15
C GLY A 7 9.98 -30.59 -3.86
N MET A 8 8.94 -30.19 -3.11
CA MET A 8 7.78 -29.51 -3.68
C MET A 8 7.77 -27.99 -3.44
N GLU A 9 8.86 -27.42 -2.91
CA GLU A 9 8.96 -26.00 -2.54
C GLU A 9 8.73 -25.09 -3.74
N LYS A 10 9.31 -25.44 -4.89
CA LYS A 10 9.11 -24.68 -6.13
C LYS A 10 7.65 -24.75 -6.62
N ALA A 11 7.04 -25.92 -6.58
CA ALA A 11 5.63 -26.08 -6.93
C ALA A 11 4.73 -25.29 -5.97
N ALA A 12 5.00 -25.34 -4.66
CA ALA A 12 4.28 -24.58 -3.66
C ALA A 12 4.41 -23.06 -3.89
N ALA A 13 5.60 -22.57 -4.24
CA ALA A 13 5.82 -21.16 -4.53
C ALA A 13 5.01 -20.63 -5.72
N PHE A 14 4.75 -21.48 -6.73
CA PHE A 14 4.00 -21.07 -7.91
C PHE A 14 2.50 -21.37 -7.86
N LEU A 15 2.10 -22.48 -7.24
CA LEU A 15 0.72 -22.95 -7.23
C LEU A 15 -0.04 -22.54 -5.96
N GLU A 16 0.68 -22.32 -4.85
CA GLU A 16 0.14 -21.98 -3.54
C GLU A 16 0.91 -20.84 -2.89
N SER A 17 1.34 -19.86 -3.68
CA SER A 17 2.24 -18.77 -3.27
C SER A 17 1.82 -18.07 -1.97
N ARG A 18 0.54 -17.80 -1.80
CA ARG A 18 -0.02 -17.15 -0.60
C ARG A 18 0.16 -18.02 0.66
N ARG A 19 -0.24 -19.31 0.57
CA ARG A 19 -0.11 -20.26 1.68
C ARG A 19 1.35 -20.57 1.97
N TYR A 20 2.15 -20.72 0.92
CA TYR A 20 3.57 -20.97 1.07
C TYR A 20 4.29 -19.78 1.69
N GLY A 21 3.95 -18.56 1.27
CA GLY A 21 4.45 -17.33 1.91
C GLY A 21 4.13 -17.30 3.41
N ALA A 22 2.90 -17.61 3.80
CA ALA A 22 2.51 -17.68 5.21
C ALA A 22 3.27 -18.77 6.00
N ILE A 23 3.51 -19.95 5.38
CA ILE A 23 4.36 -21.01 6.00
C ILE A 23 5.78 -20.52 6.23
N LEU A 24 6.31 -19.69 5.31
CA LEU A 24 7.62 -19.07 5.43
C LEU A 24 7.65 -17.83 6.35
N GLY A 25 6.49 -17.46 6.93
CA GLY A 25 6.37 -16.37 7.88
C GLY A 25 6.12 -14.99 7.26
N ALA A 26 5.71 -14.94 6.00
CA ALA A 26 5.21 -13.69 5.45
C ALA A 26 3.88 -13.34 6.09
N THR A 27 3.68 -12.07 6.45
CA THR A 27 2.39 -11.60 6.95
C THR A 27 1.30 -11.70 5.88
N SER A 28 0.10 -12.08 6.30
CA SER A 28 -1.11 -12.04 5.47
C SER A 28 -2.07 -10.93 5.91
N GLU A 29 -1.63 -10.02 6.78
CA GLU A 29 -2.47 -9.01 7.41
C GLU A 29 -2.74 -7.81 6.51
N PHE A 30 -1.87 -7.53 5.52
CA PHE A 30 -2.15 -6.46 4.56
C PHE A 30 -3.34 -6.78 3.68
N ASN A 31 -4.25 -5.83 3.53
CA ASN A 31 -5.37 -5.93 2.60
C ASN A 31 -5.34 -4.82 1.54
N LYS A 32 -5.96 -5.08 0.38
CA LYS A 32 -6.09 -4.12 -0.73
C LYS A 32 -4.77 -3.42 -1.09
N MET A 33 -3.69 -4.19 -1.22
CA MET A 33 -2.44 -3.73 -1.82
C MET A 33 -2.63 -3.64 -3.33
N GLU A 34 -2.45 -2.45 -3.89
CA GLU A 34 -2.64 -2.16 -5.31
C GLU A 34 -1.31 -1.72 -5.94
N GLY A 35 -1.22 -0.53 -6.47
CA GLY A 35 -0.05 -0.05 -7.20
C GLY A 35 1.24 -0.04 -6.38
N LEU A 36 2.34 -0.41 -7.02
CA LEU A 36 3.70 -0.33 -6.47
C LEU A 36 4.63 0.33 -7.47
N THR A 37 5.39 1.33 -7.02
CA THR A 37 6.42 1.99 -7.84
C THR A 37 7.68 2.26 -7.03
N VAL A 38 8.83 2.48 -7.71
CA VAL A 38 10.14 2.55 -7.06
C VAL A 38 10.92 3.79 -7.46
N ASN A 39 11.43 4.52 -6.46
CA ASN A 39 12.46 5.52 -6.60
C ASN A 39 13.82 4.90 -6.26
N LYS A 40 14.48 4.32 -7.26
CA LYS A 40 15.78 3.63 -7.07
C LYS A 40 16.86 4.57 -6.52
N LYS A 41 16.88 5.82 -6.95
CA LYS A 41 17.89 6.81 -6.56
C LYS A 41 17.81 7.14 -5.07
N ALA A 42 16.60 7.28 -4.54
CA ALA A 42 16.36 7.54 -3.13
C ALA A 42 16.25 6.26 -2.29
N LYS A 43 16.31 5.06 -2.90
CA LYS A 43 16.06 3.76 -2.26
C LYS A 43 14.72 3.75 -1.53
N LYS A 44 13.67 4.12 -2.23
CA LYS A 44 12.30 4.13 -1.72
C LYS A 44 11.38 3.37 -2.67
N ALA A 45 10.39 2.72 -2.11
CA ALA A 45 9.24 2.23 -2.86
C ALA A 45 7.99 2.92 -2.32
N TYR A 46 6.97 3.03 -3.16
CA TYR A 46 5.67 3.58 -2.79
C TYR A 46 4.62 2.53 -3.11
N MET A 47 3.71 2.29 -2.19
CA MET A 47 2.67 1.27 -2.28
C MET A 47 1.32 1.86 -1.92
N ALA A 48 0.33 1.63 -2.77
CA ALA A 48 -1.06 1.97 -2.48
C ALA A 48 -1.70 0.86 -1.63
N ILE A 49 -2.39 1.27 -0.58
CA ILE A 49 -3.35 0.44 0.15
C ILE A 49 -4.67 1.19 0.12
N SER A 50 -5.62 0.68 -0.68
CA SER A 50 -6.88 1.38 -0.97
C SER A 50 -7.72 1.60 0.27
N TYR A 51 -7.63 0.71 1.27
CA TYR A 51 -8.23 0.93 2.60
C TYR A 51 -7.53 0.09 3.67
N GLN A 52 -7.61 0.54 4.91
CA GLN A 52 -7.13 -0.17 6.10
C GLN A 52 -8.33 -0.70 6.88
N ASN A 53 -8.59 -1.99 6.80
CA ASN A 53 -9.61 -2.65 7.60
C ASN A 53 -9.27 -4.13 7.80
N SER A 54 -10.23 -4.93 8.28
CA SER A 54 -10.09 -6.39 8.45
C SER A 54 -8.81 -6.76 9.20
N ALA A 55 -7.95 -7.57 8.62
CA ALA A 55 -6.73 -8.08 9.25
C ALA A 55 -5.65 -7.02 9.53
N MET A 56 -5.81 -5.78 9.03
CA MET A 56 -4.91 -4.66 9.38
C MET A 56 -5.30 -3.96 10.69
N LEU A 57 -6.48 -4.25 11.24
CA LEU A 57 -6.94 -3.72 12.51
C LEU A 57 -6.52 -4.67 13.64
N LYS A 58 -6.51 -4.14 14.87
CA LYS A 58 -6.32 -4.98 16.06
C LYS A 58 -7.40 -6.06 16.12
N GLU A 59 -7.00 -7.32 16.09
CA GLU A 59 -7.89 -8.48 16.12
C GLU A 59 -7.68 -9.31 17.39
N SER A 60 -8.65 -9.29 18.29
CA SER A 60 -8.56 -10.04 19.54
C SER A 60 -8.64 -11.55 19.28
N GLY A 61 -7.63 -12.28 19.74
CA GLY A 61 -7.55 -13.73 19.62
C GLY A 61 -6.99 -14.25 18.29
N ALA A 62 -6.52 -13.36 17.40
CA ALA A 62 -5.77 -13.77 16.23
C ALA A 62 -4.48 -14.49 16.60
N VAL A 63 -4.09 -15.50 15.82
CA VAL A 63 -2.81 -16.21 16.00
C VAL A 63 -1.63 -15.31 15.61
N GLN A 64 -1.86 -14.38 14.72
CA GLN A 64 -0.93 -13.37 14.26
C GLN A 64 -1.68 -12.04 14.18
N ASP A 65 -1.18 -11.01 14.83
CA ASP A 65 -1.77 -9.67 14.92
C ASP A 65 -0.62 -8.65 15.10
N ASP A 66 0.31 -8.69 14.15
CA ASP A 66 1.51 -7.84 14.15
C ASP A 66 1.18 -6.43 13.66
N ILE A 67 0.12 -6.28 12.81
CA ILE A 67 -0.35 -5.01 12.28
C ILE A 67 -1.60 -4.60 13.03
N GLN A 68 -1.54 -3.48 13.75
CA GLN A 68 -2.65 -2.95 14.54
C GLN A 68 -2.85 -1.48 14.20
N LEU A 69 -3.47 -1.21 13.07
CA LEU A 69 -3.73 0.13 12.56
C LEU A 69 -5.18 0.56 12.84
N PRO A 70 -5.48 1.86 12.89
CA PRO A 70 -6.85 2.33 12.94
C PRO A 70 -7.58 2.02 11.63
N LYS A 71 -8.90 1.82 11.70
CA LYS A 71 -9.73 1.70 10.51
C LYS A 71 -9.67 3.00 9.69
N LEU A 72 -9.49 2.87 8.37
CA LEU A 72 -9.45 3.99 7.45
C LEU A 72 -9.91 3.53 6.07
N GLU A 73 -11.14 3.84 5.69
CA GLU A 73 -11.73 3.40 4.42
C GLU A 73 -11.13 4.17 3.22
N SER A 74 -10.70 5.42 3.43
CA SER A 74 -10.06 6.23 2.38
C SER A 74 -8.60 5.83 2.08
N GLY A 75 -8.01 4.95 2.86
CA GLY A 75 -6.74 4.33 2.56
C GLY A 75 -5.49 5.21 2.70
N VAL A 76 -4.37 4.65 2.30
CA VAL A 76 -3.04 5.25 2.49
C VAL A 76 -2.12 4.91 1.32
N THR A 77 -1.35 5.89 0.87
CA THR A 77 -0.14 5.63 0.09
C THR A 77 1.05 5.54 1.05
N TYR A 78 1.65 4.37 1.13
CA TYR A 78 2.80 4.10 1.99
C TYR A 78 4.12 4.35 1.27
N GLN A 79 5.13 4.76 2.04
CA GLN A 79 6.53 4.77 1.63
C GLN A 79 7.28 3.66 2.36
N LEU A 80 8.00 2.83 1.60
CA LEU A 80 8.92 1.85 2.11
C LEU A 80 10.35 2.37 1.95
N ASN A 81 11.11 2.39 3.01
CA ASN A 81 12.53 2.72 2.99
C ASN A 81 13.33 1.44 2.73
N LEU A 82 14.08 1.40 1.62
CA LEU A 82 14.82 0.23 1.20
C LEU A 82 16.27 0.29 1.69
N GLY A 83 16.75 -0.81 2.24
CA GLY A 83 18.08 -0.91 2.82
C GLY A 83 18.83 -2.17 2.43
N SER A 84 20.10 -2.21 2.81
CA SER A 84 20.98 -3.38 2.77
C SER A 84 21.12 -3.98 4.16
N HIS A 85 21.79 -5.13 4.24
CA HIS A 85 22.12 -5.82 5.49
C HIS A 85 20.90 -6.32 6.29
N GLN A 86 19.75 -6.46 5.62
CA GLN A 86 18.58 -7.08 6.23
C GLN A 86 18.80 -8.59 6.36
N LYS A 87 18.09 -9.19 7.30
CA LYS A 87 18.10 -10.63 7.55
C LYS A 87 16.73 -11.23 7.35
N ASP A 88 16.68 -12.48 6.96
CA ASP A 88 15.46 -13.28 6.96
C ASP A 88 15.08 -13.74 8.37
N GLN A 89 13.97 -14.43 8.52
CA GLN A 89 13.49 -14.94 9.80
C GLN A 89 14.41 -15.99 10.43
N ALA A 90 15.24 -16.67 9.63
CA ALA A 90 16.25 -17.60 10.12
C ALA A 90 17.58 -16.92 10.47
N ASN A 91 17.61 -15.57 10.52
CA ASN A 91 18.80 -14.74 10.67
C ASN A 91 19.81 -14.86 9.52
N GLY A 92 19.43 -15.45 8.40
CA GLY A 92 20.22 -15.51 7.18
C GLY A 92 20.35 -14.13 6.56
N LYS A 93 21.53 -13.79 6.04
CA LYS A 93 21.79 -12.52 5.38
C LYS A 93 21.09 -12.46 4.02
N ILE A 94 20.24 -11.45 3.81
CA ILE A 94 19.63 -11.18 2.50
C ILE A 94 20.65 -10.42 1.63
N ASN A 95 21.07 -11.03 0.53
CA ASN A 95 22.02 -10.43 -0.42
C ASN A 95 21.32 -9.46 -1.37
N SER A 96 20.76 -8.37 -0.84
CA SER A 96 20.16 -7.30 -1.60
C SER A 96 20.38 -5.95 -0.91
N ARG A 97 20.40 -4.88 -1.71
CA ARG A 97 20.45 -3.49 -1.23
C ARG A 97 19.07 -2.79 -1.29
N TYR A 98 18.03 -3.55 -1.64
CA TYR A 98 16.68 -3.04 -1.87
C TYR A 98 15.65 -3.87 -1.11
N VAL A 99 15.92 -4.17 0.15
CA VAL A 99 14.99 -4.86 1.03
C VAL A 99 14.25 -3.81 1.85
N PRO A 100 12.92 -3.86 1.96
CA PRO A 100 12.18 -2.97 2.85
C PRO A 100 12.69 -3.08 4.29
N ALA A 101 13.13 -1.98 4.86
CA ALA A 101 13.63 -1.89 6.24
C ALA A 101 12.62 -1.21 7.17
N SER A 102 11.79 -0.34 6.62
CA SER A 102 10.68 0.31 7.32
C SER A 102 9.59 0.71 6.34
N MET A 103 8.39 0.90 6.86
CA MET A 103 7.21 1.34 6.13
C MET A 103 6.51 2.43 6.93
N GLU A 104 6.10 3.51 6.27
CA GLU A 104 5.43 4.66 6.89
C GLU A 104 4.32 5.20 5.98
N GLY A 105 3.23 5.71 6.56
CA GLY A 105 2.17 6.39 5.82
C GLY A 105 2.69 7.71 5.25
N LEU A 106 2.79 7.80 3.93
CA LEU A 106 3.25 9.00 3.24
C LEU A 106 2.12 9.99 3.00
N LEU A 107 1.02 9.50 2.46
CA LEU A 107 -0.22 10.25 2.26
C LEU A 107 -1.36 9.44 2.85
N ILE A 108 -2.11 10.06 3.73
CA ILE A 108 -3.17 9.41 4.49
C ILE A 108 -4.48 10.07 4.09
N GLY A 109 -5.44 9.26 3.67
CA GLY A 109 -6.80 9.70 3.40
C GLY A 109 -7.51 10.20 4.69
N GLN A 110 -8.73 10.62 4.55
CA GLN A 110 -9.56 10.98 5.69
C GLN A 110 -11.01 10.67 5.41
N ASP A 111 -11.57 9.79 6.21
CA ASP A 111 -13.00 9.50 6.17
C ASP A 111 -13.79 10.66 6.77
N LEU A 112 -14.94 11.00 6.20
CA LEU A 112 -15.87 11.97 6.75
C LEU A 112 -16.96 11.25 7.53
N GLU A 113 -17.39 11.83 8.66
CA GLU A 113 -18.50 11.29 9.45
C GLU A 113 -19.82 11.33 8.70
N LYS A 114 -19.97 12.29 7.78
CA LYS A 114 -21.13 12.48 6.92
C LYS A 114 -20.67 12.94 5.55
N ALA A 115 -21.42 12.57 4.52
CA ALA A 115 -21.18 13.08 3.17
C ALA A 115 -21.18 14.61 3.15
N ASP A 116 -20.26 15.19 2.39
CA ASP A 116 -20.24 16.63 2.13
C ASP A 116 -21.36 17.06 1.17
N ALA A 117 -21.42 18.35 0.85
CA ALA A 117 -22.46 18.91 -0.05
C ALA A 117 -22.40 18.34 -1.49
N TYR A 118 -21.30 17.70 -1.87
CA TYR A 118 -21.08 17.09 -3.19
C TYR A 118 -21.20 15.56 -3.17
N GLY A 119 -21.51 14.97 -2.01
CA GLY A 119 -21.67 13.53 -1.83
C GLY A 119 -20.38 12.78 -1.50
N ASN A 120 -19.25 13.47 -1.29
CA ASN A 120 -18.02 12.82 -0.89
C ASN A 120 -18.13 12.32 0.56
N THR A 121 -17.69 11.10 0.80
CA THR A 121 -17.55 10.49 2.14
C THR A 121 -16.09 10.38 2.60
N ALA A 122 -15.16 10.85 1.78
CA ALA A 122 -13.79 11.16 2.16
C ALA A 122 -13.48 12.64 1.88
N ASP A 123 -12.47 13.21 2.57
CA ASP A 123 -12.04 14.60 2.38
C ASP A 123 -11.51 14.82 0.95
N PRO A 124 -12.16 15.65 0.12
CA PRO A 124 -11.78 15.87 -1.27
C PRO A 124 -10.43 16.60 -1.44
N ASN A 125 -9.78 17.02 -0.36
CA ASN A 125 -8.43 17.60 -0.38
C ASN A 125 -7.34 16.58 -0.04
N LYS A 126 -7.72 15.33 0.19
CA LYS A 126 -6.84 14.20 0.47
C LYS A 126 -7.09 13.08 -0.54
N ILE A 127 -6.19 12.12 -0.60
CA ILE A 127 -6.38 10.92 -1.40
C ILE A 127 -7.53 10.07 -0.85
N ALA A 128 -8.24 9.37 -1.71
CA ALA A 128 -9.18 8.32 -1.32
C ALA A 128 -9.01 7.09 -2.21
N ASN A 129 -8.95 5.92 -1.58
CA ASN A 129 -8.74 4.62 -2.22
C ASN A 129 -7.64 4.69 -3.31
N PRO A 130 -6.39 5.02 -2.94
CA PRO A 130 -5.30 5.04 -3.91
C PRO A 130 -5.13 3.66 -4.54
N ASP A 131 -4.97 3.65 -5.86
CA ASP A 131 -4.85 2.43 -6.65
C ASP A 131 -3.52 2.44 -7.44
N ASN A 132 -3.51 2.88 -8.68
CA ASN A 132 -2.30 2.87 -9.50
C ASN A 132 -1.31 3.97 -9.12
N LEU A 133 -0.04 3.60 -9.04
CA LEU A 133 1.05 4.49 -8.70
C LEU A 133 2.12 4.51 -9.78
N THR A 134 2.62 5.70 -10.07
CA THR A 134 3.82 5.88 -10.91
C THR A 134 4.72 6.97 -10.36
N TYR A 135 6.02 6.70 -10.28
CA TYR A 135 7.01 7.69 -9.85
C TYR A 135 7.87 8.18 -11.02
N SER A 136 7.87 9.49 -11.24
CA SER A 136 8.75 10.15 -12.20
C SER A 136 10.01 10.67 -11.50
N ASN A 137 11.16 10.14 -11.91
CA ASN A 137 12.46 10.63 -11.42
C ASN A 137 12.76 12.08 -11.84
N ASP A 138 12.39 12.44 -13.06
CA ASP A 138 12.67 13.77 -13.61
C ASP A 138 11.89 14.87 -12.92
N LEU A 139 10.61 14.58 -12.61
CA LEU A 139 9.72 15.50 -11.90
C LEU A 139 9.83 15.39 -10.38
N ASN A 140 10.51 14.37 -9.86
CA ASN A 140 10.49 14.00 -8.44
C ASN A 140 9.07 13.88 -7.89
N THR A 141 8.16 13.33 -8.69
CA THR A 141 6.73 13.34 -8.43
C THR A 141 6.17 11.93 -8.49
N LEU A 142 5.39 11.59 -7.48
CA LEU A 142 4.55 10.41 -7.42
C LEU A 142 3.16 10.78 -7.94
N PHE A 143 2.72 10.10 -8.98
CA PHE A 143 1.35 10.18 -9.49
C PHE A 143 0.53 9.05 -8.89
N ILE A 144 -0.70 9.37 -8.52
CA ILE A 144 -1.61 8.45 -7.80
C ILE A 144 -2.98 8.56 -8.45
N GLY A 145 -3.48 7.45 -8.97
CA GLY A 145 -4.87 7.32 -9.43
C GLY A 145 -5.75 6.80 -8.29
N GLU A 146 -6.99 7.20 -8.30
CA GLU A 146 -8.02 6.73 -7.39
C GLU A 146 -8.96 5.73 -8.09
N ASP A 147 -9.30 4.65 -7.39
CA ASP A 147 -10.45 3.80 -7.66
C ASP A 147 -11.38 3.89 -6.43
N SER A 148 -12.13 4.99 -6.36
CA SER A 148 -12.85 5.37 -5.15
C SER A 148 -14.34 5.55 -5.36
N SER A 149 -15.11 4.93 -4.48
CA SER A 149 -16.54 5.26 -4.27
C SER A 149 -16.74 6.33 -3.20
N LEU A 150 -15.67 6.78 -2.54
CA LEU A 150 -15.73 7.76 -1.45
C LEU A 150 -15.63 9.21 -1.95
N HIS A 151 -15.11 9.41 -3.16
CA HIS A 151 -15.16 10.66 -3.90
C HIS A 151 -16.21 10.57 -5.02
N THR A 152 -17.04 11.57 -5.16
CA THR A 152 -18.04 11.66 -6.24
C THR A 152 -17.38 11.67 -7.62
N ASN A 153 -16.23 12.35 -7.73
CA ASN A 153 -15.35 12.31 -8.89
C ASN A 153 -13.98 11.76 -8.43
N ASN A 154 -13.50 10.73 -9.07
CA ASN A 154 -12.15 10.25 -8.81
C ASN A 154 -11.10 11.24 -9.29
N PHE A 155 -9.94 11.25 -8.66
CA PHE A 155 -8.87 12.18 -8.94
C PHE A 155 -7.57 11.47 -9.34
N VAL A 156 -6.78 12.15 -10.15
CA VAL A 156 -5.35 11.88 -10.26
C VAL A 156 -4.60 12.94 -9.47
N TRP A 157 -3.74 12.49 -8.59
CA TRP A 157 -2.91 13.33 -7.75
C TRP A 157 -1.46 13.32 -8.21
N ALA A 158 -0.79 14.43 -7.99
CA ALA A 158 0.64 14.57 -8.13
C ALA A 158 1.25 15.00 -6.79
N TYR A 159 2.10 14.16 -6.21
CA TYR A 159 2.82 14.45 -4.98
C TYR A 159 4.31 14.64 -5.26
N ASN A 160 4.81 15.86 -5.10
CA ASN A 160 6.23 16.12 -5.22
C ASN A 160 6.97 15.75 -3.94
N VAL A 161 7.80 14.70 -4.02
CA VAL A 161 8.45 14.12 -2.83
C VAL A 161 9.52 15.02 -2.20
N LYS A 162 10.02 16.03 -2.92
CA LYS A 162 10.98 17.00 -2.39
C LYS A 162 10.28 18.15 -1.66
N THR A 163 9.29 18.75 -2.31
CA THR A 163 8.57 19.91 -1.74
C THR A 163 7.44 19.49 -0.82
N LYS A 164 7.10 18.20 -0.80
CA LYS A 164 5.97 17.60 -0.06
C LYS A 164 4.61 18.21 -0.43
N LYS A 165 4.50 18.76 -1.63
CA LYS A 165 3.26 19.34 -2.12
C LYS A 165 2.43 18.27 -2.80
N LEU A 166 1.18 18.09 -2.35
CA LEU A 166 0.14 17.33 -3.01
C LEU A 166 -0.71 18.27 -3.86
N SER A 167 -1.01 17.86 -5.08
CA SER A 167 -1.87 18.63 -6.00
C SER A 167 -2.78 17.68 -6.75
N ARG A 168 -4.06 18.00 -6.83
CA ARG A 168 -5.02 17.35 -7.70
C ARG A 168 -4.78 17.89 -9.11
N ILE A 169 -4.46 17.02 -10.06
CA ILE A 169 -4.09 17.41 -11.43
C ILE A 169 -5.13 17.02 -12.47
N LEU A 170 -6.01 16.07 -12.13
CA LEU A 170 -7.13 15.64 -12.97
C LEU A 170 -8.30 15.29 -12.08
N SER A 171 -9.51 15.62 -12.54
CA SER A 171 -10.76 15.12 -12.01
C SER A 171 -11.50 14.40 -13.14
N VAL A 172 -11.86 13.15 -12.94
CA VAL A 172 -12.61 12.38 -13.92
C VAL A 172 -14.12 12.55 -13.71
N PRO A 173 -14.95 12.35 -14.75
CA PRO A 173 -16.40 12.45 -14.62
C PRO A 173 -16.97 11.48 -13.58
N VAL A 174 -18.13 11.81 -13.03
CA VAL A 174 -18.87 10.96 -12.08
C VAL A 174 -19.01 9.54 -12.63
N GLY A 175 -18.66 8.57 -11.81
CA GLY A 175 -18.75 7.14 -12.13
C GLY A 175 -17.61 6.59 -12.99
N ALA A 176 -16.57 7.39 -13.28
CA ALA A 176 -15.35 6.91 -13.91
C ALA A 176 -14.24 6.79 -12.88
N GLU A 177 -13.45 5.72 -12.98
CA GLU A 177 -12.24 5.49 -12.17
C GLU A 177 -11.05 6.26 -12.76
N ALA A 178 -10.07 6.58 -11.91
CA ALA A 178 -8.85 7.29 -12.30
C ALA A 178 -7.60 6.39 -12.23
N THR A 179 -7.80 5.11 -12.49
CA THR A 179 -6.77 4.06 -12.46
C THR A 179 -6.00 3.93 -13.77
#